data_4d9bb3c0b598081d973cf8f210e12254
#
_entry.id   4d9bb3c0b598081d973cf8f210e12254
#
_cell.length_a   1.000
_cell.length_b   1.000
_cell.length_c   1.000
_cell.angle_alpha   90.00
_cell.angle_beta   90.00
_cell.angle_gamma   90.00
#
_symmetry.space_group_name_H-M   'P 1'
#
loop_
_entity.id
_entity.type
_entity.pdbx_description
1 polymer ?
#
loop_
_entity_poly.entity_id
_entity_poly.type
_entity_poly.pdbx_seq_one_letter_code
_entity_poly.pdbx_strand_id
1 'polypeptide(L)'
;PSFSRFGWKFFVGPNALKAHGQEKIEEQISRIPLPERQTAWRKAVFGLFSEAEMAESGRRIAVGIRMLEEELGKREWLASDTYSLADVNGFNLAYAMPLSQPHLANDDLTPNIMRWLRAIYRRPATRDCWKLGRTPMASRVEILEQDYIPPRDESEGISSGVR
;
A
#
# COMPACT_ATOMS: atom_id res chain seq x y z
N PRO A 1 7.21 8.63 7.01
CA PRO A 1 8.30 7.68 7.23
C PRO A 1 7.85 6.24 7.51
N SER A 2 6.63 6.00 8.05
CA SER A 2 6.20 4.65 8.47
C SER A 2 6.00 3.68 7.30
N PHE A 3 5.30 4.09 6.27
CA PHE A 3 5.17 3.31 5.03
C PHE A 3 6.51 3.07 4.34
N SER A 4 7.43 4.04 4.41
CA SER A 4 8.74 3.89 3.77
C SER A 4 9.58 2.78 4.39
N ARG A 5 9.50 2.50 5.71
CA ARG A 5 10.23 1.39 6.32
C ARG A 5 9.76 0.04 5.79
N PHE A 6 8.44 -0.17 5.67
CA PHE A 6 7.89 -1.37 5.06
C PHE A 6 8.29 -1.49 3.58
N GLY A 7 8.15 -0.41 2.83
CA GLY A 7 8.56 -0.36 1.43
C GLY A 7 10.04 -0.72 1.24
N TRP A 8 10.93 -0.14 2.03
CA TRP A 8 12.36 -0.45 1.96
C TRP A 8 12.65 -1.89 2.38
N LYS A 9 12.12 -2.34 3.51
CA LYS A 9 12.41 -3.68 4.03
C LYS A 9 11.93 -4.80 3.11
N PHE A 10 10.73 -4.68 2.54
CA PHE A 10 10.11 -5.80 1.83
C PHE A 10 10.14 -5.67 0.30
N PHE A 11 10.37 -4.48 -0.24
CA PHE A 11 10.30 -4.26 -1.69
C PHE A 11 11.55 -3.57 -2.26
N VAL A 12 11.85 -2.35 -1.83
CA VAL A 12 12.88 -1.53 -2.49
C VAL A 12 14.28 -2.08 -2.22
N GLY A 13 14.61 -2.39 -0.96
CA GLY A 13 15.89 -2.92 -0.57
C GLY A 13 16.24 -4.25 -1.26
N PRO A 14 15.39 -5.29 -1.16
CA PRO A 14 15.61 -6.56 -1.84
C PRO A 14 15.74 -6.43 -3.36
N ASN A 15 14.92 -5.59 -4.00
CA ASN A 15 15.01 -5.36 -5.44
C ASN A 15 16.30 -4.61 -5.85
N ALA A 16 16.72 -3.62 -5.05
CA ALA A 16 17.97 -2.92 -5.29
C ALA A 16 19.17 -3.87 -5.15
N LEU A 17 19.19 -4.70 -4.11
CA LEU A 17 20.23 -5.71 -3.90
C LEU A 17 20.28 -6.72 -5.04
N LYS A 18 19.11 -7.19 -5.50
CA LYS A 18 19.02 -8.12 -6.64
C LYS A 18 19.53 -7.49 -7.94
N ALA A 19 19.23 -6.20 -8.17
CA ALA A 19 19.58 -5.52 -9.42
C ALA A 19 21.05 -5.09 -9.48
N HIS A 20 21.63 -4.70 -8.37
CA HIS A 20 22.95 -4.04 -8.37
C HIS A 20 24.04 -4.79 -7.58
N GLY A 21 23.66 -5.71 -6.72
CA GLY A 21 24.57 -6.39 -5.81
C GLY A 21 24.99 -5.51 -4.61
N GLN A 22 25.38 -6.18 -3.53
CA GLN A 22 25.72 -5.52 -2.27
C GLN A 22 26.94 -4.60 -2.39
N GLU A 23 27.99 -5.06 -3.06
CA GLU A 23 29.25 -4.33 -3.21
C GLU A 23 29.06 -2.96 -3.90
N LYS A 24 28.32 -2.94 -5.00
CA LYS A 24 28.03 -1.72 -5.76
C LYS A 24 27.17 -0.75 -4.96
N ILE A 25 26.22 -1.27 -4.17
CA ILE A 25 25.38 -0.43 -3.30
C ILE A 25 26.23 0.20 -2.19
N GLU A 26 27.11 -0.57 -1.54
CA GLU A 26 28.04 -0.05 -0.52
C GLU A 26 28.99 1.01 -1.10
N GLU A 27 29.51 0.79 -2.30
CA GLU A 27 30.32 1.78 -3.01
C GLU A 27 29.52 3.09 -3.22
N GLN A 28 28.28 3.02 -3.66
CA GLN A 28 27.45 4.21 -3.86
C GLN A 28 27.12 4.91 -2.53
N ILE A 29 26.83 4.15 -1.47
CA ILE A 29 26.56 4.72 -0.15
C ILE A 29 27.80 5.41 0.39
N SER A 30 29.00 4.85 0.21
CA SER A 30 30.25 5.43 0.68
C SER A 30 30.57 6.79 0.06
N ARG A 31 30.02 7.09 -1.13
CA ARG A 31 30.16 8.37 -1.83
C ARG A 31 29.25 9.48 -1.25
N ILE A 32 28.32 9.14 -0.37
CA ILE A 32 27.47 10.13 0.30
C ILE A 32 28.33 10.91 1.31
N PRO A 33 28.36 12.26 1.23
CA PRO A 33 29.31 13.05 2.06
C PRO A 33 29.04 12.98 3.57
N LEU A 34 27.79 12.74 3.98
CA LEU A 34 27.36 12.79 5.38
C LEU A 34 27.27 11.38 6.00
N PRO A 35 28.08 11.05 7.02
CA PRO A 35 28.10 9.73 7.64
C PRO A 35 26.74 9.26 8.18
N GLU A 36 25.95 10.18 8.76
CA GLU A 36 24.63 9.89 9.26
C GLU A 36 23.66 9.50 8.12
N ARG A 37 23.81 10.09 6.94
CA ARG A 37 23.05 9.68 5.74
C ARG A 37 23.51 8.33 5.21
N GLN A 38 24.81 8.03 5.23
CA GLN A 38 25.31 6.70 4.88
C GLN A 38 24.68 5.63 5.78
N THR A 39 24.67 5.88 7.10
CA THR A 39 24.05 4.98 8.08
C THR A 39 22.56 4.78 7.81
N ALA A 40 21.84 5.86 7.55
CA ALA A 40 20.40 5.81 7.23
C ALA A 40 20.11 5.02 5.93
N TRP A 41 20.94 5.21 4.90
CA TRP A 41 20.81 4.47 3.65
C TRP A 41 21.12 2.99 3.80
N ARG A 42 22.22 2.63 4.53
CA ARG A 42 22.50 1.23 4.85
C ARG A 42 21.34 0.58 5.58
N LYS A 43 20.84 1.26 6.61
CA LYS A 43 19.68 0.78 7.38
C LYS A 43 18.45 0.53 6.48
N ALA A 44 18.18 1.41 5.55
CA ALA A 44 17.05 1.30 4.63
C ALA A 44 17.26 0.14 3.63
N VAL A 45 18.35 0.15 2.89
CA VAL A 45 18.58 -0.80 1.79
C VAL A 45 18.74 -2.24 2.29
N PHE A 46 19.46 -2.42 3.42
CA PHE A 46 19.68 -3.76 4.00
C PHE A 46 18.57 -4.17 4.99
N GLY A 47 17.53 -3.37 5.13
CA GLY A 47 16.37 -3.70 5.99
C GLY A 47 16.68 -3.81 7.47
N LEU A 48 17.72 -3.09 7.97
CA LEU A 48 18.23 -3.15 9.33
C LEU A 48 17.36 -2.36 10.33
N PHE A 49 16.05 -2.49 10.21
CA PHE A 49 15.09 -1.90 11.15
C PHE A 49 14.85 -2.86 12.32
N SER A 50 14.88 -2.33 13.55
CA SER A 50 14.55 -3.11 14.74
C SER A 50 13.07 -3.52 14.75
N GLU A 51 12.74 -4.56 15.53
CA GLU A 51 11.34 -4.96 15.73
C GLU A 51 10.49 -3.83 16.31
N ALA A 52 11.03 -3.06 17.25
CA ALA A 52 10.35 -1.90 17.83
C ALA A 52 10.05 -0.82 16.78
N GLU A 53 10.97 -0.54 15.86
CA GLU A 53 10.77 0.42 14.77
C GLU A 53 9.71 -0.07 13.78
N MET A 54 9.70 -1.37 13.49
CA MET A 54 8.70 -1.98 12.61
C MET A 54 7.33 -1.98 13.27
N ALA A 55 7.24 -2.35 14.56
CA ALA A 55 6.00 -2.32 15.32
C ALA A 55 5.41 -0.90 15.42
N GLU A 56 6.26 0.10 15.69
CA GLU A 56 5.82 1.51 15.71
C GLU A 56 5.34 1.97 14.33
N SER A 57 6.01 1.55 13.27
CA SER A 57 5.56 1.85 11.90
C SER A 57 4.20 1.20 11.61
N GLY A 58 4.01 -0.04 12.03
CA GLY A 58 2.74 -0.77 11.92
C GLY A 58 1.60 -0.06 12.64
N ARG A 59 1.82 0.36 13.88
CA ARG A 59 0.81 1.13 14.65
C ARG A 59 0.39 2.42 13.93
N ARG A 60 1.35 3.18 13.41
CA ARG A 60 1.06 4.42 12.67
C ARG A 60 0.33 4.18 11.36
N ILE A 61 0.68 3.10 10.67
CA ILE A 61 -0.03 2.69 9.45
C ILE A 61 -1.47 2.32 9.78
N ALA A 62 -1.70 1.53 10.82
CA ALA A 62 -3.05 1.14 11.25
C ALA A 62 -3.93 2.36 11.61
N VAL A 63 -3.34 3.37 12.30
CA VAL A 63 -4.05 4.63 12.57
C VAL A 63 -4.40 5.35 11.26
N GLY A 64 -3.45 5.47 10.33
CA GLY A 64 -3.68 6.12 9.04
C GLY A 64 -4.74 5.41 8.21
N ILE A 65 -4.72 4.08 8.17
CA ILE A 65 -5.74 3.27 7.47
C ILE A 65 -7.12 3.53 8.08
N ARG A 66 -7.25 3.50 9.40
CA ARG A 66 -8.53 3.76 10.05
C ARG A 66 -9.07 5.16 9.73
N MET A 67 -8.23 6.19 9.84
CA MET A 67 -8.64 7.57 9.50
C MET A 67 -9.08 7.68 8.03
N LEU A 68 -8.39 7.01 7.13
CA LEU A 68 -8.73 6.99 5.70
C LEU A 68 -10.06 6.28 5.45
N GLU A 69 -10.29 5.14 6.11
CA GLU A 69 -11.53 4.38 6.03
C GLU A 69 -12.72 5.19 6.54
N GLU A 70 -12.56 5.83 7.71
CA GLU A 70 -13.59 6.69 8.30
C GLU A 70 -13.95 7.88 7.38
N GLU A 71 -12.95 8.49 6.75
CA GLU A 71 -13.18 9.64 5.87
C GLU A 71 -13.87 9.22 4.57
N LEU A 72 -13.44 8.13 3.96
CA LEU A 72 -14.07 7.56 2.76
C LEU A 72 -15.44 6.93 3.03
N GLY A 73 -15.77 6.65 4.28
CA GLY A 73 -17.13 6.27 4.70
C GLY A 73 -18.13 7.44 4.68
N LYS A 74 -17.63 8.69 4.75
CA LYS A 74 -18.48 9.90 4.74
C LYS A 74 -18.74 10.43 3.31
N ARG A 75 -17.83 10.13 2.38
CA ARG A 75 -17.87 10.66 1.01
C ARG A 75 -17.20 9.72 0.01
N GLU A 76 -17.45 9.93 -1.25
CA GLU A 76 -16.88 9.10 -2.31
C GLU A 76 -15.39 9.33 -2.51
N TRP A 77 -14.92 10.59 -2.41
CA TRP A 77 -13.56 11.04 -2.69
C TRP A 77 -12.94 11.74 -1.47
N LEU A 78 -11.60 11.84 -1.41
CA LEU A 78 -10.89 12.29 -0.21
C LEU A 78 -11.18 13.74 0.22
N ALA A 79 -11.32 14.66 -0.71
CA ALA A 79 -11.42 16.07 -0.37
C ALA A 79 -12.81 16.67 -0.63
N SER A 80 -13.64 16.05 -1.45
CA SER A 80 -14.95 16.57 -1.87
C SER A 80 -15.82 15.45 -2.45
N ASP A 81 -16.98 15.81 -2.98
CA ASP A 81 -17.86 14.88 -3.71
C ASP A 81 -17.39 14.59 -5.14
N THR A 82 -16.26 15.17 -5.55
CA THR A 82 -15.67 14.97 -6.86
C THR A 82 -14.20 14.57 -6.77
N TYR A 83 -13.76 13.74 -7.74
CA TYR A 83 -12.37 13.33 -7.90
C TYR A 83 -11.42 14.51 -8.02
N SER A 84 -10.32 14.50 -7.26
CA SER A 84 -9.41 15.63 -7.14
C SER A 84 -7.93 15.19 -7.05
N LEU A 85 -7.02 16.16 -6.96
CA LEU A 85 -5.59 15.89 -6.71
C LEU A 85 -5.32 15.20 -5.38
N ALA A 86 -6.22 15.35 -4.39
CA ALA A 86 -6.11 14.62 -3.13
C ALA A 86 -6.19 13.11 -3.35
N ASP A 87 -7.09 12.68 -4.24
CA ASP A 87 -7.26 11.28 -4.61
C ASP A 87 -6.06 10.73 -5.38
N VAL A 88 -5.49 11.52 -6.29
CA VAL A 88 -4.27 11.14 -7.03
C VAL A 88 -3.11 10.91 -6.05
N ASN A 89 -2.89 11.85 -5.14
CA ASN A 89 -1.80 11.76 -4.17
C ASN A 89 -2.05 10.63 -3.15
N GLY A 90 -3.27 10.51 -2.65
CA GLY A 90 -3.67 9.46 -1.73
C GLY A 90 -3.52 8.07 -2.34
N PHE A 91 -3.93 7.89 -3.58
CA PHE A 91 -3.81 6.63 -4.30
C PHE A 91 -2.36 6.16 -4.42
N ASN A 92 -1.42 7.05 -4.74
CA ASN A 92 0.00 6.71 -4.82
C ASN A 92 0.58 6.15 -3.51
N LEU A 93 0.01 6.54 -2.38
CA LEU A 93 0.42 6.04 -1.06
C LEU A 93 -0.32 4.76 -0.67
N ALA A 94 -1.54 4.59 -1.14
CA ALA A 94 -2.49 3.58 -0.66
C ALA A 94 -2.62 2.34 -1.55
N TYR A 95 -2.37 2.44 -2.87
CA TYR A 95 -2.65 1.35 -3.82
C TYR A 95 -1.97 0.01 -3.49
N ALA A 96 -0.82 0.06 -2.81
CA ALA A 96 -0.09 -1.14 -2.40
C ALA A 96 -0.49 -1.66 -1.00
N MET A 97 -1.39 -0.99 -0.29
CA MET A 97 -1.81 -1.41 1.06
C MET A 97 -2.43 -2.80 1.07
N PRO A 98 -3.35 -3.18 0.16
CA PRO A 98 -3.92 -4.52 0.17
C PRO A 98 -2.88 -5.64 -0.03
N LEU A 99 -1.76 -5.35 -0.69
CA LEU A 99 -0.66 -6.29 -0.88
C LEU A 99 0.31 -6.30 0.30
N SER A 100 0.64 -5.13 0.84
CA SER A 100 1.66 -4.97 1.89
C SER A 100 1.12 -5.14 3.30
N GLN A 101 -0.18 -4.92 3.50
CA GLN A 101 -0.88 -4.96 4.78
C GLN A 101 -2.26 -5.63 4.63
N PRO A 102 -2.36 -6.85 4.07
CA PRO A 102 -3.65 -7.50 3.79
C PRO A 102 -4.48 -7.74 5.05
N HIS A 103 -3.86 -7.83 6.21
CA HIS A 103 -4.53 -7.96 7.50
C HIS A 103 -5.12 -6.64 8.04
N LEU A 104 -4.86 -5.50 7.40
CA LEU A 104 -5.37 -4.18 7.77
C LEU A 104 -6.20 -3.55 6.63
N ALA A 105 -5.89 -3.88 5.37
CA ALA A 105 -6.53 -3.29 4.21
C ALA A 105 -7.05 -4.38 3.28
N ASN A 106 -8.33 -4.68 3.41
CA ASN A 106 -9.07 -5.69 2.65
C ASN A 106 -10.55 -5.32 2.60
N ASP A 107 -11.33 -6.09 1.85
CA ASP A 107 -12.75 -5.81 1.64
C ASP A 107 -13.61 -5.91 2.91
N ASP A 108 -13.22 -6.73 3.87
CA ASP A 108 -13.98 -6.92 5.12
C ASP A 108 -13.72 -5.81 6.13
N LEU A 109 -12.46 -5.37 6.25
CA LEU A 109 -12.04 -4.40 7.26
C LEU A 109 -12.07 -2.96 6.78
N THR A 110 -11.87 -2.74 5.48
CA THR A 110 -11.73 -1.41 4.88
C THR A 110 -12.45 -1.29 3.54
N PRO A 111 -13.76 -1.58 3.50
CA PRO A 111 -14.53 -1.61 2.26
C PRO A 111 -14.55 -0.26 1.52
N ASN A 112 -14.52 0.86 2.24
CA ASN A 112 -14.51 2.18 1.62
C ASN A 112 -13.16 2.51 0.96
N ILE A 113 -12.04 2.13 1.58
CA ILE A 113 -10.71 2.22 0.96
C ILE A 113 -10.67 1.34 -0.29
N MET A 114 -11.13 0.09 -0.21
CA MET A 114 -11.11 -0.83 -1.34
C MET A 114 -11.98 -0.33 -2.50
N ARG A 115 -13.18 0.18 -2.21
CA ARG A 115 -14.06 0.84 -3.19
C ARG A 115 -13.33 2.01 -3.88
N TRP A 116 -12.74 2.90 -3.10
CA TRP A 116 -12.03 4.09 -3.58
C TRP A 116 -10.79 3.72 -4.42
N LEU A 117 -9.99 2.76 -3.97
CA LEU A 117 -8.83 2.28 -4.73
C LEU A 117 -9.24 1.70 -6.08
N ARG A 118 -10.31 0.88 -6.13
CA ARG A 118 -10.84 0.32 -7.37
C ARG A 118 -11.40 1.39 -8.30
N ALA A 119 -12.10 2.38 -7.75
CA ALA A 119 -12.65 3.48 -8.54
C ALA A 119 -11.53 4.26 -9.26
N ILE A 120 -10.41 4.54 -8.58
CA ILE A 120 -9.25 5.22 -9.19
C ILE A 120 -8.51 4.29 -10.16
N TYR A 121 -8.27 3.03 -9.77
CA TYR A 121 -7.57 2.05 -10.58
C TYR A 121 -8.24 1.84 -11.94
N ARG A 122 -9.57 1.83 -11.98
CA ARG A 122 -10.37 1.64 -13.21
C ARG A 122 -10.40 2.85 -14.14
N ARG A 123 -9.91 4.02 -13.71
CA ARG A 123 -9.87 5.21 -14.56
C ARG A 123 -8.93 4.98 -15.75
N PRO A 124 -9.32 5.34 -16.98
CA PRO A 124 -8.48 5.15 -18.16
C PRO A 124 -7.09 5.77 -18.01
N ALA A 125 -7.02 7.02 -17.49
CA ALA A 125 -5.76 7.71 -17.25
C ALA A 125 -4.84 6.96 -16.27
N THR A 126 -5.38 6.33 -15.22
CA THR A 126 -4.60 5.53 -14.28
C THR A 126 -4.02 4.30 -14.98
N ARG A 127 -4.83 3.59 -15.74
CA ARG A 127 -4.40 2.41 -16.51
C ARG A 127 -3.34 2.75 -17.55
N ASP A 128 -3.47 3.89 -18.21
CA ASP A 128 -2.50 4.34 -19.22
C ASP A 128 -1.17 4.76 -18.56
N CYS A 129 -1.21 5.47 -17.43
CA CYS A 129 -0.01 5.75 -16.63
C CYS A 129 0.73 4.47 -16.23
N TRP A 130 0.02 3.43 -15.86
CA TRP A 130 0.62 2.17 -15.42
C TRP A 130 1.29 1.39 -16.55
N LYS A 131 0.79 1.50 -17.79
CA LYS A 131 1.46 0.96 -18.97
C LYS A 131 2.80 1.63 -19.25
N LEU A 132 2.97 2.88 -18.86
CA LEU A 132 4.22 3.64 -19.00
C LEU A 132 5.24 3.30 -17.91
N GLY A 133 4.82 2.66 -16.84
CA GLY A 133 5.68 2.28 -15.71
C GLY A 133 6.67 1.17 -16.11
N ARG A 134 7.95 1.37 -15.73
CA ARG A 134 9.00 0.36 -15.94
C ARG A 134 9.07 -0.67 -14.81
N THR A 135 8.22 -0.58 -13.80
CA THR A 135 8.29 -1.41 -12.60
C THR A 135 7.20 -2.48 -12.64
N PRO A 136 7.55 -3.78 -12.54
CA PRO A 136 6.57 -4.87 -12.53
C PRO A 136 5.52 -4.79 -11.41
N MET A 137 5.79 -4.01 -10.35
CA MET A 137 4.83 -3.79 -9.25
C MET A 137 3.56 -3.05 -9.69
N ALA A 138 3.66 -2.19 -10.70
CA ALA A 138 2.50 -1.46 -11.21
C ALA A 138 1.45 -2.38 -11.85
N SER A 139 1.87 -3.55 -12.38
CA SER A 139 0.99 -4.49 -13.08
C SER A 139 0.32 -5.54 -12.19
N ARG A 140 0.58 -5.55 -10.87
CA ARG A 140 0.22 -6.68 -9.99
C ARG A 140 -0.81 -6.38 -8.91
N VAL A 141 -1.57 -5.29 -9.00
CA VAL A 141 -2.65 -5.10 -8.01
C VAL A 141 -3.93 -5.75 -8.54
N GLU A 142 -3.84 -7.05 -8.84
CA GLU A 142 -4.96 -7.88 -9.33
C GLU A 142 -6.19 -7.79 -8.43
N ILE A 143 -5.98 -7.62 -7.13
CA ILE A 143 -7.08 -7.43 -6.17
C ILE A 143 -7.92 -6.17 -6.45
N LEU A 144 -7.35 -5.17 -7.12
CA LEU A 144 -8.10 -3.96 -7.51
C LEU A 144 -8.86 -4.15 -8.83
N GLU A 145 -8.58 -5.20 -9.59
CA GLU A 145 -9.33 -5.56 -10.79
C GLU A 145 -10.61 -6.34 -10.46
N GLN A 146 -10.62 -7.04 -9.33
CA GLN A 146 -11.75 -7.84 -8.89
C GLN A 146 -12.88 -6.95 -8.36
N ASP A 147 -14.12 -7.32 -8.66
CA ASP A 147 -15.27 -6.74 -8.00
C ASP A 147 -15.37 -7.28 -6.57
N TYR A 148 -15.79 -6.40 -5.65
CA TYR A 148 -16.10 -6.84 -4.31
C TYR A 148 -17.33 -7.77 -4.37
N ILE A 149 -17.15 -8.98 -3.90
CA ILE A 149 -18.24 -9.92 -3.64
C ILE A 149 -18.41 -9.91 -2.12
N PRO A 150 -19.48 -9.29 -1.58
CA PRO A 150 -19.71 -9.30 -0.14
C PRO A 150 -19.82 -10.75 0.35
N PRO A 151 -19.31 -11.05 1.56
CA PRO A 151 -19.52 -12.35 2.17
C PRO A 151 -21.01 -12.66 2.16
N ARG A 152 -21.38 -13.89 1.80
CA ARG A 152 -22.77 -14.32 1.85
C ARG A 152 -23.21 -14.22 3.30
N ASP A 153 -24.29 -13.50 3.52
CA ASP A 153 -24.91 -13.43 4.84
C ASP A 153 -25.40 -14.81 5.22
N GLU A 154 -24.70 -15.48 6.12
CA GLU A 154 -25.06 -16.82 6.61
C GLU A 154 -26.40 -16.84 7.37
N SER A 155 -26.99 -15.67 7.61
CA SER A 155 -28.29 -15.53 8.26
C SER A 155 -29.47 -15.87 7.34
N GLU A 156 -29.31 -15.92 6.02
CA GLU A 156 -30.39 -16.29 5.08
C GLU A 156 -30.58 -17.81 4.92
N GLY A 157 -29.71 -18.64 5.53
CA GLY A 157 -29.72 -20.12 5.40
C GLY A 157 -30.58 -20.89 6.40
N ILE A 158 -31.23 -20.24 7.38
CA ILE A 158 -31.97 -20.92 8.45
C ILE A 158 -33.48 -20.63 8.41
N SER A 159 -34.04 -20.55 7.25
CA SER A 159 -35.51 -20.45 7.12
C SER A 159 -36.04 -21.26 5.94
N SER A 160 -36.06 -22.57 6.09
CA SER A 160 -37.07 -23.46 5.47
C SER A 160 -36.77 -24.92 5.75
N GLY A 161 -37.31 -25.42 6.83
CA GLY A 161 -37.17 -26.87 7.17
C GLY A 161 -37.99 -27.30 8.37
N VAL A 162 -39.22 -26.77 8.47
CA VAL A 162 -40.22 -27.41 9.34
C VAL A 162 -41.55 -27.46 8.60
N ARG A 163 -41.82 -28.57 8.00
CA ARG A 163 -43.15 -29.18 7.85
C ARG A 163 -42.98 -30.69 7.83
#